data_ae972aaa230833e9eabe5c4f38a9f429
#
_entry.id   ae972aaa230833e9eabe5c4f38a9f429
#
_cell.length_a   1.000
_cell.length_b   1.000
_cell.length_c   1.000
_cell.angle_alpha   90.00
_cell.angle_beta   90.00
_cell.angle_gamma   90.00
#
_symmetry.space_group_name_H-M   'P 1'
#
loop_
_entity.id
_entity.type
_entity.pdbx_description
1 polymer ?
#
loop_
_entity_poly.entity_id
_entity_poly.type
_entity_poly.pdbx_seq_one_letter_code
_entity_poly.pdbx_strand_id
1 'polypeptide(L)'
;MKKYILVLLIIHLVIPSKSQGVIFDSVSFNSALQFPVERTSFPDRYSLESYVPAKRFPQTGGTCVAMSLAMARTILFAIENNITDKDKITVYQMSPYFIYYLARDKTDHLCAKGLDIIHAAFKVKENGAAHMYQVEYKNHYPFTNDFLCPKKYDYYPPELINNLESALANRINEVYTTKSISGIKAALSNNLPVVLAMQIPKSFEQLKTGLWEPRQYENKLNAIGGHAVVAIAYDDNLFGGAIKIVNSWGDDWGNRGMAWIRYRDLPYWLDAGVILEPIQTRYNKEMGDLKVNEPLQTELKPSKFNIKHFNTNFKFDNKKLLQSFNNFFR
;
A
#
# COMPACT_ATOMS: atom_id res chain seq x y z
N MET A 1 31.10 52.00 -27.25
CA MET A 1 30.00 51.58 -26.33
C MET A 1 29.78 50.08 -26.51
N LYS A 2 30.25 49.29 -25.55
CA LYS A 2 30.06 47.82 -25.56
C LYS A 2 28.71 47.49 -24.93
N LYS A 3 27.78 46.94 -25.73
CA LYS A 3 26.49 46.44 -25.23
C LYS A 3 26.72 45.07 -24.57
N TYR A 4 26.52 44.96 -23.26
CA TYR A 4 26.50 43.71 -22.55
C TYR A 4 25.08 43.13 -22.67
N ILE A 5 24.96 41.99 -23.37
CA ILE A 5 23.72 41.19 -23.41
C ILE A 5 23.74 40.34 -22.16
N LEU A 6 22.84 40.69 -21.21
CA LEU A 6 22.59 39.91 -20.01
C LEU A 6 21.73 38.68 -20.41
N VAL A 7 22.34 37.54 -20.56
CA VAL A 7 21.60 36.26 -20.73
C VAL A 7 21.11 35.83 -19.37
N LEU A 8 19.83 36.05 -19.09
CA LEU A 8 19.15 35.46 -17.92
C LEU A 8 18.98 33.95 -18.16
N LEU A 9 19.85 33.16 -17.53
CA LEU A 9 19.66 31.71 -17.42
C LEU A 9 18.50 31.47 -16.46
N ILE A 10 17.31 31.21 -17.00
CA ILE A 10 16.17 30.71 -16.21
C ILE A 10 16.49 29.26 -15.87
N ILE A 11 17.08 29.03 -14.71
CA ILE A 11 17.21 27.70 -14.13
C ILE A 11 15.80 27.30 -13.75
N HIS A 12 15.14 26.51 -14.60
CA HIS A 12 13.95 25.78 -14.21
C HIS A 12 14.38 24.79 -13.12
N LEU A 13 14.17 25.17 -11.86
CA LEU A 13 14.14 24.21 -10.76
C LEU A 13 13.01 23.25 -11.07
N VAL A 14 13.34 22.13 -11.68
CA VAL A 14 12.46 20.96 -11.76
C VAL A 14 12.31 20.47 -10.32
N ILE A 15 11.32 21.03 -9.61
CA ILE A 15 10.86 20.45 -8.35
C ILE A 15 10.39 19.05 -8.75
N PRO A 16 11.00 17.95 -8.25
CA PRO A 16 10.50 16.63 -8.58
C PRO A 16 9.05 16.57 -8.12
N SER A 17 8.14 16.53 -9.08
CA SER A 17 6.73 16.25 -8.84
C SER A 17 6.69 14.94 -8.07
N LYS A 18 6.00 14.89 -6.92
CA LYS A 18 5.76 13.64 -6.20
C LYS A 18 5.07 12.74 -7.19
N SER A 19 5.81 11.77 -7.71
CA SER A 19 5.44 11.02 -8.90
C SER A 19 4.15 10.24 -8.64
N GLN A 20 3.24 10.34 -9.57
CA GLN A 20 1.98 9.63 -9.58
C GLN A 20 2.19 8.35 -10.38
N GLY A 21 1.94 7.22 -9.75
CA GLY A 21 2.32 5.93 -10.31
C GLY A 21 1.14 4.94 -10.42
N VAL A 22 -0.11 5.41 -10.45
CA VAL A 22 -1.25 4.55 -10.73
C VAL A 22 -1.46 4.45 -12.23
N ILE A 23 -1.39 3.21 -12.72
CA ILE A 23 -1.95 2.82 -14.01
C ILE A 23 -3.31 2.20 -13.70
N PHE A 24 -4.36 2.67 -14.37
CA PHE A 24 -5.70 2.12 -14.24
C PHE A 24 -6.13 1.49 -15.55
N ASP A 25 -6.25 0.16 -15.57
CA ASP A 25 -6.82 -0.59 -16.67
C ASP A 25 -8.28 -0.95 -16.38
N SER A 26 -9.20 -0.37 -17.15
CA SER A 26 -10.62 -0.61 -17.00
C SER A 26 -11.04 -2.04 -17.34
N VAL A 27 -10.30 -2.73 -18.21
CA VAL A 27 -10.59 -4.12 -18.56
C VAL A 27 -10.30 -5.03 -17.39
N SER A 28 -9.12 -4.89 -16.79
CA SER A 28 -8.73 -5.63 -15.56
C SER A 28 -9.69 -5.33 -14.41
N PHE A 29 -10.07 -4.06 -14.22
CA PHE A 29 -11.03 -3.68 -13.19
C PHE A 29 -12.40 -4.34 -13.38
N ASN A 30 -12.93 -4.34 -14.60
CA ASN A 30 -14.26 -4.90 -14.90
C ASN A 30 -14.27 -6.43 -14.85
N SER A 31 -13.12 -7.09 -15.03
CA SER A 31 -12.97 -8.54 -14.91
C SER A 31 -12.76 -9.02 -13.48
N ALA A 32 -12.37 -8.14 -12.57
CA ALA A 32 -12.20 -8.48 -11.17
C ALA A 32 -13.54 -8.62 -10.44
N LEU A 33 -13.56 -9.44 -9.39
CA LEU A 33 -14.74 -9.63 -8.56
C LEU A 33 -15.16 -8.32 -7.90
N GLN A 34 -16.46 -8.01 -7.92
CA GLN A 34 -17.00 -6.88 -7.18
C GLN A 34 -17.19 -7.25 -5.73
N PHE A 35 -16.82 -6.34 -4.81
CA PHE A 35 -17.01 -6.58 -3.39
C PHE A 35 -18.51 -6.65 -3.05
N PRO A 36 -18.99 -7.74 -2.41
CA PRO A 36 -20.40 -7.89 -2.10
C PRO A 36 -20.84 -6.88 -1.03
N VAL A 37 -21.95 -6.19 -1.28
CA VAL A 37 -22.58 -5.29 -0.32
C VAL A 37 -23.87 -5.95 0.15
N GLU A 38 -23.74 -6.87 1.12
CA GLU A 38 -24.88 -7.64 1.63
C GLU A 38 -25.68 -6.88 2.69
N ARG A 39 -25.05 -5.89 3.35
CA ARG A 39 -25.70 -5.12 4.43
C ARG A 39 -26.39 -3.88 3.89
N THR A 40 -27.59 -3.66 4.31
CA THR A 40 -28.35 -2.42 4.04
C THR A 40 -28.04 -1.29 5.03
N SER A 41 -27.43 -1.61 6.19
CA SER A 41 -27.05 -0.64 7.21
C SER A 41 -25.63 -0.92 7.71
N PHE A 42 -24.88 0.15 7.94
CA PHE A 42 -23.54 0.12 8.52
C PHE A 42 -23.55 0.94 9.81
N PRO A 43 -22.60 0.69 10.76
CA PRO A 43 -22.36 1.64 11.84
C PRO A 43 -22.14 3.05 11.30
N ASP A 44 -22.54 4.08 12.03
CA ASP A 44 -22.33 5.48 11.62
C ASP A 44 -20.84 5.83 11.44
N ARG A 45 -19.96 5.07 12.08
CA ARG A 45 -18.51 5.23 11.98
C ARG A 45 -17.80 3.91 12.21
N TYR A 46 -16.66 3.76 11.54
CA TYR A 46 -15.75 2.63 11.71
C TYR A 46 -14.30 3.05 11.47
N SER A 47 -13.33 2.46 12.19
CA SER A 47 -11.93 2.88 12.07
C SER A 47 -10.97 1.73 12.30
N LEU A 48 -10.02 1.59 11.37
CA LEU A 48 -8.84 0.71 11.43
C LEU A 48 -7.57 1.47 11.85
N GLU A 49 -7.68 2.71 12.33
CA GLU A 49 -6.52 3.57 12.63
C GLU A 49 -5.61 2.99 13.73
N SER A 50 -6.15 2.16 14.62
CA SER A 50 -5.35 1.44 15.62
C SER A 50 -4.35 0.45 15.02
N TYR A 51 -4.60 0.00 13.79
CA TYR A 51 -3.75 -0.95 13.06
C TYR A 51 -2.81 -0.28 12.05
N VAL A 52 -2.81 1.05 12.00
CA VAL A 52 -1.85 1.81 11.17
C VAL A 52 -0.52 1.93 11.92
N PRO A 53 0.62 1.64 11.28
CA PRO A 53 1.94 1.73 11.92
C PRO A 53 2.24 3.14 12.42
N ALA A 54 3.01 3.24 13.53
CA ALA A 54 3.43 4.52 14.09
C ALA A 54 4.28 5.31 13.09
N LYS A 55 5.21 4.64 12.43
CA LYS A 55 6.11 5.23 11.44
C LYS A 55 5.74 4.79 10.03
N ARG A 56 5.55 5.75 9.15
CA ARG A 56 5.26 5.55 7.75
C ARG A 56 6.35 6.16 6.90
N PHE A 57 6.67 5.52 5.81
CA PHE A 57 7.76 5.93 4.94
C PHE A 57 7.21 6.66 3.72
N PRO A 58 7.83 7.78 3.30
CA PRO A 58 7.42 8.47 2.10
C PRO A 58 7.77 7.66 0.85
N GLN A 59 6.86 7.65 -0.12
CA GLN A 59 7.14 7.04 -1.42
C GLN A 59 8.25 7.77 -2.18
N THR A 60 8.89 7.04 -3.08
CA THR A 60 9.80 7.58 -4.08
C THR A 60 9.30 7.20 -5.46
N GLY A 61 9.43 8.10 -6.44
CA GLY A 61 8.99 7.83 -7.82
C GLY A 61 7.51 7.42 -7.91
N GLY A 62 7.18 6.58 -8.88
CA GLY A 62 5.84 6.08 -9.17
C GLY A 62 5.37 4.91 -8.29
N THR A 63 5.76 4.83 -7.01
CA THR A 63 5.57 3.63 -6.19
C THR A 63 4.30 3.65 -5.32
N CYS A 64 3.39 4.61 -5.50
CA CYS A 64 2.20 4.78 -4.65
C CYS A 64 1.30 3.52 -4.56
N VAL A 65 1.14 2.78 -5.65
CA VAL A 65 0.36 1.52 -5.66
C VAL A 65 1.00 0.49 -4.73
N ALA A 66 2.31 0.27 -4.85
CA ALA A 66 3.02 -0.68 -4.01
C ALA A 66 3.01 -0.25 -2.53
N MET A 67 3.19 1.05 -2.26
CA MET A 67 3.09 1.62 -0.91
C MET A 67 1.71 1.38 -0.30
N SER A 68 0.65 1.60 -1.07
CA SER A 68 -0.73 1.43 -0.61
C SER A 68 -1.10 -0.03 -0.40
N LEU A 69 -0.71 -0.93 -1.32
CA LEU A 69 -0.92 -2.38 -1.15
C LEU A 69 -0.13 -2.93 0.05
N ALA A 70 1.12 -2.49 0.24
CA ALA A 70 1.93 -2.86 1.40
C ALA A 70 1.28 -2.37 2.71
N MET A 71 0.77 -1.13 2.75
CA MET A 71 0.06 -0.59 3.89
C MET A 71 -1.22 -1.37 4.19
N ALA A 72 -2.05 -1.65 3.17
CA ALA A 72 -3.27 -2.43 3.33
C ALA A 72 -2.96 -3.84 3.87
N ARG A 73 -1.95 -4.54 3.31
CA ARG A 73 -1.53 -5.86 3.80
C ARG A 73 -0.92 -5.81 5.21
N THR A 74 -0.23 -4.72 5.57
CA THR A 74 0.27 -4.49 6.93
C THR A 74 -0.87 -4.37 7.93
N ILE A 75 -1.90 -3.60 7.62
CA ILE A 75 -3.10 -3.45 8.47
C ILE A 75 -3.79 -4.80 8.64
N LEU A 76 -3.97 -5.56 7.56
CA LEU A 76 -4.55 -6.90 7.62
C LEU A 76 -3.71 -7.83 8.50
N PHE A 77 -2.38 -7.82 8.35
CA PHE A 77 -1.48 -8.61 9.19
C PHE A 77 -1.62 -8.26 10.68
N ALA A 78 -1.72 -6.97 11.00
CA ALA A 78 -1.92 -6.51 12.36
C ALA A 78 -3.26 -6.99 12.94
N ILE A 79 -4.34 -6.95 12.15
CA ILE A 79 -5.67 -7.45 12.52
C ILE A 79 -5.64 -8.98 12.73
N GLU A 80 -5.09 -9.73 11.77
CA GLU A 80 -4.98 -11.20 11.81
C GLU A 80 -4.21 -11.70 13.05
N ASN A 81 -3.24 -10.91 13.52
CA ASN A 81 -2.39 -11.26 14.66
C ASN A 81 -2.76 -10.50 15.96
N ASN A 82 -3.86 -9.75 15.97
CA ASN A 82 -4.32 -8.93 17.10
C ASN A 82 -3.23 -7.97 17.64
N ILE A 83 -2.45 -7.37 16.75
CA ILE A 83 -1.40 -6.41 17.10
C ILE A 83 -1.98 -5.00 17.03
N THR A 84 -2.09 -4.32 18.17
CA THR A 84 -2.54 -2.91 18.28
C THR A 84 -1.43 -1.97 18.72
N ASP A 85 -0.27 -2.51 19.11
CA ASP A 85 0.93 -1.75 19.38
C ASP A 85 1.50 -1.23 18.06
N LYS A 86 1.42 0.06 17.85
CA LYS A 86 1.80 0.71 16.59
C LYS A 86 3.29 0.62 16.26
N ASP A 87 4.15 0.52 17.28
CA ASP A 87 5.58 0.32 17.07
C ASP A 87 5.88 -1.11 16.61
N LYS A 88 5.20 -2.09 17.17
CA LYS A 88 5.24 -3.47 16.65
C LYS A 88 4.72 -3.56 15.22
N ILE A 89 3.62 -2.88 14.91
CA ILE A 89 3.10 -2.84 13.54
C ILE A 89 4.13 -2.21 12.59
N THR A 90 4.83 -1.16 13.05
CA THR A 90 5.92 -0.53 12.26
C THR A 90 7.00 -1.53 11.89
N VAL A 91 7.33 -2.42 12.81
CA VAL A 91 8.30 -3.49 12.59
C VAL A 91 7.85 -4.48 11.53
N TYR A 92 6.60 -4.87 11.59
CA TYR A 92 6.01 -5.88 10.71
C TYR A 92 5.45 -5.30 9.41
N GLN A 93 5.78 -4.07 9.05
CA GLN A 93 5.34 -3.50 7.78
C GLN A 93 5.75 -4.39 6.60
N MET A 94 4.83 -4.53 5.66
CA MET A 94 5.13 -5.18 4.38
C MET A 94 5.99 -4.28 3.51
N SER A 95 6.85 -4.89 2.72
CA SER A 95 7.78 -4.20 1.82
C SER A 95 7.07 -3.72 0.55
N PRO A 96 6.95 -2.41 0.33
CA PRO A 96 6.47 -1.91 -0.95
C PRO A 96 7.44 -2.20 -2.09
N TYR A 97 8.74 -2.29 -1.81
CA TYR A 97 9.75 -2.70 -2.76
C TYR A 97 9.49 -4.10 -3.31
N PHE A 98 9.21 -5.07 -2.44
CA PHE A 98 8.87 -6.42 -2.84
C PHE A 98 7.68 -6.45 -3.81
N ILE A 99 6.59 -5.74 -3.46
CA ILE A 99 5.39 -5.67 -4.29
C ILE A 99 5.68 -4.97 -5.63
N TYR A 100 6.40 -3.84 -5.60
CA TYR A 100 6.74 -3.12 -6.81
C TYR A 100 7.55 -3.98 -7.78
N TYR A 101 8.53 -4.67 -7.26
CA TYR A 101 9.42 -5.52 -8.06
C TYR A 101 8.71 -6.68 -8.72
N LEU A 102 7.74 -7.28 -8.03
CA LEU A 102 6.92 -8.37 -8.58
C LEU A 102 5.96 -7.92 -9.68
N ALA A 103 5.47 -6.68 -9.60
CA ALA A 103 4.39 -6.18 -10.46
C ALA A 103 4.86 -5.22 -11.56
N ARG A 104 6.09 -4.69 -11.49
CA ARG A 104 6.58 -3.70 -12.44
C ARG A 104 6.77 -4.25 -13.84
N ASP A 105 6.68 -3.37 -14.82
CA ASP A 105 7.20 -3.61 -16.15
C ASP A 105 8.72 -3.83 -16.06
N LYS A 106 9.25 -4.88 -16.71
CA LYS A 106 10.68 -5.20 -16.72
C LYS A 106 11.54 -4.07 -17.29
N THR A 107 10.97 -3.21 -18.13
CA THR A 107 11.64 -2.05 -18.71
C THR A 107 11.60 -0.81 -17.82
N ASP A 108 10.93 -0.87 -16.68
CA ASP A 108 10.91 0.23 -15.70
C ASP A 108 12.12 0.18 -14.78
N HIS A 109 13.23 0.69 -15.26
CA HIS A 109 14.50 0.73 -14.52
C HIS A 109 14.59 1.89 -13.52
N LEU A 110 13.62 2.82 -13.51
CA LEU A 110 13.63 4.03 -12.67
C LEU A 110 12.48 4.09 -11.67
N CYS A 111 11.63 3.07 -11.59
CA CYS A 111 10.38 3.08 -10.82
C CYS A 111 9.50 4.32 -11.11
N ALA A 112 9.52 4.76 -12.34
CA ALA A 112 8.84 5.97 -12.79
C ALA A 112 7.52 5.69 -13.51
N LYS A 113 7.36 4.47 -14.07
CA LYS A 113 6.17 4.13 -14.86
C LYS A 113 4.94 3.84 -13.98
N GLY A 114 5.13 3.52 -12.70
CA GLY A 114 4.05 3.12 -11.83
C GLY A 114 3.60 1.68 -12.02
N LEU A 115 2.46 1.33 -11.43
CA LEU A 115 1.89 -0.02 -11.48
C LEU A 115 0.41 0.04 -11.87
N ASP A 116 -0.02 -0.98 -12.62
CA ASP A 116 -1.44 -1.31 -12.66
C ASP A 116 -1.87 -1.86 -11.31
N ILE A 117 -2.89 -1.21 -10.69
CA ILE A 117 -3.30 -1.50 -9.32
C ILE A 117 -3.92 -2.90 -9.18
N ILE A 118 -4.66 -3.35 -10.20
CA ILE A 118 -5.32 -4.66 -10.19
C ILE A 118 -4.26 -5.75 -10.38
N HIS A 119 -3.38 -5.59 -11.36
CA HIS A 119 -2.28 -6.51 -11.58
C HIS A 119 -1.39 -6.64 -10.34
N ALA A 120 -1.03 -5.53 -9.70
CA ALA A 120 -0.21 -5.54 -8.49
C ALA A 120 -0.91 -6.23 -7.31
N ALA A 121 -2.22 -6.05 -7.14
CA ALA A 121 -3.00 -6.76 -6.14
C ALA A 121 -3.04 -8.28 -6.39
N PHE A 122 -3.18 -8.71 -7.65
CA PHE A 122 -3.07 -10.12 -8.00
C PHE A 122 -1.67 -10.69 -7.74
N LYS A 123 -0.60 -9.89 -7.90
CA LYS A 123 0.75 -10.33 -7.49
C LYS A 123 0.86 -10.57 -5.99
N VAL A 124 0.18 -9.77 -5.16
CA VAL A 124 0.08 -10.03 -3.71
C VAL A 124 -0.74 -11.30 -3.44
N LYS A 125 -1.80 -11.58 -4.21
CA LYS A 125 -2.56 -12.83 -4.11
C LYS A 125 -1.70 -14.05 -4.43
N GLU A 126 -0.93 -14.00 -5.50
CA GLU A 126 -0.10 -15.10 -5.98
C GLU A 126 1.13 -15.35 -5.10
N ASN A 127 1.84 -14.29 -4.74
CA ASN A 127 3.18 -14.37 -4.15
C ASN A 127 3.24 -13.90 -2.69
N GLY A 128 2.18 -13.31 -2.18
CA GLY A 128 2.19 -12.69 -0.86
C GLY A 128 2.96 -11.39 -0.81
N ALA A 129 3.39 -11.02 0.39
CA ALA A 129 4.21 -9.84 0.64
C ALA A 129 5.27 -10.15 1.71
N ALA A 130 6.53 -9.82 1.45
CA ALA A 130 7.60 -9.92 2.43
C ALA A 130 7.54 -8.75 3.40
N HIS A 131 7.94 -8.97 4.65
CA HIS A 131 8.13 -7.87 5.59
C HIS A 131 9.36 -7.03 5.22
N MET A 132 9.32 -5.74 5.56
CA MET A 132 10.42 -4.83 5.27
C MET A 132 11.75 -5.29 5.88
N TYR A 133 11.74 -5.86 7.07
CA TYR A 133 12.97 -6.36 7.73
C TYR A 133 13.58 -7.59 7.05
N GLN A 134 12.81 -8.32 6.26
CA GLN A 134 13.27 -9.50 5.51
C GLN A 134 13.97 -9.12 4.22
N VAL A 135 13.44 -8.12 3.54
CA VAL A 135 14.02 -7.58 2.31
C VAL A 135 15.06 -6.55 2.71
N GLU A 136 16.24 -7.00 3.09
CA GLU A 136 17.33 -6.22 3.68
C GLU A 136 17.48 -4.81 3.09
N TYR A 137 16.89 -3.83 3.76
CA TYR A 137 17.17 -2.41 3.53
C TYR A 137 18.54 -2.06 4.14
N LYS A 138 19.60 -2.74 3.71
CA LYS A 138 20.96 -2.44 4.16
C LYS A 138 21.32 -1.03 3.75
N ASN A 139 21.38 -0.14 4.74
CA ASN A 139 22.01 1.17 4.70
C ASN A 139 21.29 2.31 3.97
N HIS A 140 20.01 2.19 3.60
CA HIS A 140 19.32 3.24 2.85
C HIS A 140 18.07 3.75 3.56
N TYR A 141 18.26 4.32 4.71
CA TYR A 141 17.24 5.13 5.35
C TYR A 141 17.70 6.60 5.32
N PRO A 142 16.95 7.51 4.75
CA PRO A 142 15.64 7.42 4.13
C PRO A 142 15.71 6.88 2.69
N PHE A 143 14.63 6.24 2.22
CA PHE A 143 14.49 5.70 0.86
C PHE A 143 14.99 6.66 -0.20
N THR A 144 16.09 6.32 -0.84
CA THR A 144 16.55 7.03 -2.04
C THR A 144 15.98 6.36 -3.28
N ASN A 145 15.80 7.11 -4.36
CA ASN A 145 15.32 6.56 -5.64
C ASN A 145 16.20 5.41 -6.16
N ASP A 146 17.46 5.38 -5.75
CA ASP A 146 18.44 4.38 -6.16
C ASP A 146 18.15 3.01 -5.56
N PHE A 147 17.38 2.96 -4.46
CA PHE A 147 17.07 1.73 -3.76
C PHE A 147 15.91 0.94 -4.39
N LEU A 148 14.82 1.61 -4.75
CA LEU A 148 13.62 0.97 -5.32
C LEU A 148 13.81 0.53 -6.76
N CYS A 149 14.75 1.13 -7.49
CA CYS A 149 15.04 0.80 -8.87
C CYS A 149 16.54 0.79 -9.12
N PRO A 150 17.23 -0.31 -8.83
CA PRO A 150 18.62 -0.45 -9.20
C PRO A 150 18.75 -0.36 -10.71
N LYS A 151 19.57 0.58 -11.16
CA LYS A 151 19.77 0.96 -12.57
C LYS A 151 20.29 -0.16 -13.50
N LYS A 152 20.50 -1.39 -12.99
CA LYS A 152 21.36 -2.33 -13.70
C LYS A 152 20.86 -3.78 -13.80
N TYR A 153 19.65 -4.15 -13.38
CA TYR A 153 19.32 -5.57 -13.35
C TYR A 153 18.02 -5.92 -14.07
N ASP A 154 18.16 -6.71 -15.13
CA ASP A 154 17.07 -7.47 -15.75
C ASP A 154 16.58 -8.65 -14.89
N TYR A 155 17.20 -8.87 -13.74
CA TYR A 155 16.94 -9.97 -12.84
C TYR A 155 16.32 -9.51 -11.53
N TYR A 156 15.51 -10.40 -10.93
CA TYR A 156 15.07 -10.24 -9.55
C TYR A 156 16.29 -10.19 -8.63
N PRO A 157 16.42 -9.20 -7.75
CA PRO A 157 17.53 -9.18 -6.81
C PRO A 157 17.50 -10.41 -5.91
N PRO A 158 18.67 -10.90 -5.48
CA PRO A 158 18.75 -12.07 -4.59
C PRO A 158 17.90 -11.95 -3.34
N GLU A 159 17.80 -10.74 -2.78
CA GLU A 159 16.99 -10.45 -1.59
C GLU A 159 15.50 -10.71 -1.84
N LEU A 160 15.01 -10.45 -3.04
CA LEU A 160 13.63 -10.75 -3.41
C LEU A 160 13.42 -12.26 -3.52
N ILE A 161 14.33 -12.96 -4.20
CA ILE A 161 14.25 -14.41 -4.41
C ILE A 161 14.30 -15.15 -3.09
N ASN A 162 15.22 -14.76 -2.19
CA ASN A 162 15.41 -15.38 -0.88
C ASN A 162 14.20 -15.21 0.04
N ASN A 163 13.33 -14.25 -0.23
CA ASN A 163 12.16 -13.95 0.60
C ASN A 163 10.83 -14.38 -0.05
N LEU A 164 10.83 -15.00 -1.23
CA LEU A 164 9.61 -15.46 -1.89
C LEU A 164 8.86 -16.48 -1.02
N GLU A 165 9.54 -17.44 -0.41
CA GLU A 165 8.92 -18.46 0.43
C GLU A 165 8.26 -17.84 1.68
N SER A 166 8.98 -16.95 2.38
CA SER A 166 8.44 -16.27 3.57
C SER A 166 7.30 -15.32 3.22
N ALA A 167 7.33 -14.71 2.03
CA ALA A 167 6.27 -13.85 1.55
C ALA A 167 4.95 -14.60 1.33
N LEU A 168 5.00 -15.88 0.93
CA LEU A 168 3.82 -16.72 0.72
C LEU A 168 2.95 -16.83 1.98
N ALA A 169 3.51 -16.72 3.18
CA ALA A 169 2.75 -16.69 4.42
C ALA A 169 1.82 -15.46 4.54
N ASN A 170 2.08 -14.42 3.78
CA ASN A 170 1.32 -13.17 3.74
C ASN A 170 0.46 -13.03 2.48
N ARG A 171 0.13 -14.15 1.81
CA ARG A 171 -0.83 -14.15 0.70
C ARG A 171 -2.22 -13.75 1.15
N ILE A 172 -3.02 -13.39 0.19
CA ILE A 172 -4.44 -13.13 0.36
C ILE A 172 -5.27 -14.17 -0.40
N ASN A 173 -6.53 -14.31 -0.01
CA ASN A 173 -7.46 -15.23 -0.63
C ASN A 173 -7.98 -14.70 -1.96
N GLU A 174 -8.50 -13.46 -1.95
CA GLU A 174 -9.12 -12.87 -3.13
C GLU A 174 -8.88 -11.37 -3.24
N VAL A 175 -9.01 -10.87 -4.45
CA VAL A 175 -8.97 -9.43 -4.78
C VAL A 175 -10.37 -9.01 -5.23
N TYR A 176 -10.95 -8.07 -4.50
CA TYR A 176 -12.23 -7.47 -4.89
C TYR A 176 -12.04 -6.01 -5.28
N THR A 177 -13.00 -5.52 -6.04
CA THR A 177 -13.05 -4.12 -6.46
C THR A 177 -14.37 -3.45 -6.08
N THR A 178 -14.35 -2.13 -5.94
CA THR A 178 -15.54 -1.29 -5.72
C THR A 178 -15.32 0.11 -6.26
N LYS A 179 -16.41 0.80 -6.62
CA LYS A 179 -16.42 2.25 -6.94
C LYS A 179 -17.39 3.04 -6.05
N SER A 180 -18.06 2.38 -5.11
CA SER A 180 -19.11 3.01 -4.33
C SER A 180 -18.67 3.29 -2.89
N ILE A 181 -19.20 4.35 -2.30
CA ILE A 181 -19.05 4.65 -0.86
C ILE A 181 -19.58 3.49 -0.01
N SER A 182 -20.71 2.89 -0.40
CA SER A 182 -21.26 1.72 0.31
C SER A 182 -20.31 0.52 0.29
N GLY A 183 -19.66 0.25 -0.85
CA GLY A 183 -18.66 -0.81 -0.95
C GLY A 183 -17.42 -0.55 -0.09
N ILE A 184 -16.95 0.71 -0.02
CA ILE A 184 -15.86 1.10 0.85
C ILE A 184 -16.26 0.94 2.32
N LYS A 185 -17.46 1.41 2.72
CA LYS A 185 -17.97 1.24 4.08
C LYS A 185 -18.16 -0.22 4.45
N ALA A 186 -18.69 -1.03 3.53
CA ALA A 186 -18.85 -2.47 3.71
C ALA A 186 -17.50 -3.15 3.98
N ALA A 187 -16.48 -2.87 3.18
CA ALA A 187 -15.14 -3.42 3.37
C ALA A 187 -14.55 -3.00 4.71
N LEU A 188 -14.56 -1.70 5.03
CA LEU A 188 -14.03 -1.19 6.30
C LEU A 188 -14.74 -1.81 7.50
N SER A 189 -16.09 -1.92 7.48
CA SER A 189 -16.88 -2.54 8.56
C SER A 189 -16.59 -4.04 8.74
N ASN A 190 -15.99 -4.68 7.74
CA ASN A 190 -15.49 -6.05 7.79
C ASN A 190 -13.98 -6.12 8.06
N ASN A 191 -13.38 -5.08 8.63
CA ASN A 191 -11.94 -4.98 8.93
C ASN A 191 -11.03 -5.05 7.68
N LEU A 192 -11.55 -4.69 6.51
CA LEU A 192 -10.79 -4.70 5.25
C LEU A 192 -10.46 -3.26 4.84
N PRO A 193 -9.18 -2.83 4.90
CA PRO A 193 -8.76 -1.56 4.33
C PRO A 193 -8.94 -1.56 2.81
N VAL A 194 -9.22 -0.39 2.22
CA VAL A 194 -9.46 -0.27 0.79
C VAL A 194 -8.38 0.59 0.15
N VAL A 195 -7.65 0.05 -0.81
CA VAL A 195 -6.71 0.81 -1.61
C VAL A 195 -7.49 1.58 -2.67
N LEU A 196 -7.43 2.91 -2.65
CA LEU A 196 -8.14 3.79 -3.57
C LEU A 196 -7.19 4.29 -4.66
N ALA A 197 -7.51 3.98 -5.91
CA ALA A 197 -6.91 4.62 -7.09
C ALA A 197 -7.72 5.86 -7.44
N MET A 198 -7.08 7.01 -7.49
CA MET A 198 -7.74 8.30 -7.68
C MET A 198 -6.98 9.16 -8.68
N GLN A 199 -7.73 9.94 -9.49
CA GLN A 199 -7.14 11.11 -10.11
C GLN A 199 -7.03 12.21 -9.07
N ILE A 200 -5.88 12.87 -8.97
CA ILE A 200 -5.69 13.89 -7.94
C ILE A 200 -5.34 15.25 -8.54
N PRO A 201 -5.95 16.32 -8.03
CA PRO A 201 -5.62 17.69 -8.42
C PRO A 201 -4.51 18.28 -7.55
N LYS A 202 -4.08 19.49 -7.88
CA LYS A 202 -3.02 20.21 -7.17
C LYS A 202 -3.34 20.47 -5.69
N SER A 203 -4.62 20.72 -5.35
CA SER A 203 -5.04 20.91 -3.96
C SER A 203 -4.78 19.68 -3.09
N PHE A 204 -4.92 18.47 -3.68
CA PHE A 204 -4.61 17.23 -2.96
C PHE A 204 -3.11 17.13 -2.64
N GLU A 205 -2.25 17.41 -3.62
CA GLU A 205 -0.80 17.39 -3.42
C GLU A 205 -0.36 18.38 -2.34
N GLN A 206 -0.95 19.58 -2.33
CA GLN A 206 -0.61 20.69 -1.45
C GLN A 206 -1.28 20.63 -0.08
N LEU A 207 -2.04 19.58 0.23
CA LEU A 207 -2.82 19.50 1.46
C LEU A 207 -1.94 19.58 2.71
N LYS A 208 -2.35 20.47 3.64
CA LYS A 208 -1.70 20.69 4.94
C LYS A 208 -2.67 20.55 6.12
N THR A 209 -3.93 20.26 5.82
CA THR A 209 -5.00 20.10 6.80
C THR A 209 -5.51 18.65 6.86
N GLY A 210 -6.33 18.34 7.84
CA GLY A 210 -6.93 17.01 7.97
C GLY A 210 -8.14 16.74 7.05
N LEU A 211 -8.63 17.75 6.30
CA LEU A 211 -9.73 17.62 5.35
C LEU A 211 -9.26 18.08 3.97
N TRP A 212 -9.42 17.22 2.95
CA TRP A 212 -9.23 17.62 1.59
C TRP A 212 -10.56 18.10 0.98
N GLU A 213 -10.48 19.28 0.38
CA GLU A 213 -11.55 19.92 -0.36
C GLU A 213 -11.02 20.32 -1.74
N PRO A 214 -11.53 19.72 -2.84
CA PRO A 214 -11.13 20.13 -4.18
C PRO A 214 -11.56 21.58 -4.43
N ARG A 215 -10.73 22.33 -5.13
CA ARG A 215 -11.06 23.71 -5.53
C ARG A 215 -12.09 23.69 -6.64
N GLN A 216 -12.93 24.72 -6.71
CA GLN A 216 -14.05 24.78 -7.65
C GLN A 216 -13.63 24.59 -9.13
N TYR A 217 -12.45 25.03 -9.52
CA TYR A 217 -11.93 24.92 -10.89
C TYR A 217 -11.20 23.60 -11.18
N GLU A 218 -10.98 22.75 -10.15
CA GLU A 218 -10.29 21.50 -10.31
C GLU A 218 -11.24 20.42 -10.85
N ASN A 219 -10.75 19.67 -11.82
CA ASN A 219 -11.49 18.56 -12.44
C ASN A 219 -10.50 17.51 -12.97
N LYS A 220 -11.00 16.36 -13.47
CA LYS A 220 -10.15 15.28 -13.97
C LYS A 220 -9.28 15.67 -15.18
N LEU A 221 -9.65 16.69 -15.97
CA LEU A 221 -8.86 17.12 -17.12
C LEU A 221 -7.60 17.91 -16.70
N ASN A 222 -7.67 18.58 -15.55
CA ASN A 222 -6.52 19.29 -14.98
C ASN A 222 -5.94 18.59 -13.73
N ALA A 223 -6.27 17.30 -13.56
CA ALA A 223 -5.63 16.45 -12.57
C ALA A 223 -4.11 16.37 -12.85
N ILE A 224 -3.33 16.31 -11.79
CA ILE A 224 -1.87 16.16 -11.90
C ILE A 224 -1.46 14.70 -12.10
N GLY A 225 -2.41 13.75 -12.00
CA GLY A 225 -2.27 12.34 -12.37
C GLY A 225 -2.92 11.36 -11.40
N GLY A 226 -2.70 10.08 -11.67
CA GLY A 226 -3.22 8.97 -10.87
C GLY A 226 -2.39 8.68 -9.62
N HIS A 227 -3.04 8.54 -8.48
CA HIS A 227 -2.40 8.28 -7.19
C HIS A 227 -3.14 7.21 -6.39
N ALA A 228 -2.43 6.45 -5.57
CA ALA A 228 -3.02 5.44 -4.69
C ALA A 228 -2.85 5.82 -3.21
N VAL A 229 -3.92 5.65 -2.44
CA VAL A 229 -3.99 5.85 -0.99
C VAL A 229 -4.78 4.73 -0.34
N VAL A 230 -4.77 4.63 0.99
CA VAL A 230 -5.51 3.58 1.70
C VAL A 230 -6.63 4.19 2.55
N ALA A 231 -7.88 3.84 2.28
CA ALA A 231 -9.01 4.12 3.16
C ALA A 231 -8.94 3.23 4.39
N ILE A 232 -9.03 3.84 5.57
CA ILE A 232 -8.88 3.18 6.88
C ILE A 232 -10.03 3.45 7.84
N ALA A 233 -10.87 4.44 7.56
CA ALA A 233 -12.02 4.76 8.40
C ALA A 233 -13.09 5.48 7.61
N TYR A 234 -14.30 5.53 8.18
CA TYR A 234 -15.36 6.42 7.75
C TYR A 234 -16.13 6.95 8.96
N ASP A 235 -16.78 8.10 8.77
CA ASP A 235 -17.68 8.69 9.73
C ASP A 235 -18.79 9.43 9.00
N ASP A 236 -20.05 9.00 9.19
CA ASP A 236 -21.23 9.56 8.54
C ASP A 236 -21.61 10.94 9.05
N ASN A 237 -21.19 11.25 10.29
CA ASN A 237 -21.51 12.52 10.96
C ASN A 237 -20.44 13.59 10.75
N LEU A 238 -19.23 13.20 10.33
CA LEU A 238 -18.13 14.13 10.16
C LEU A 238 -18.13 14.73 8.75
N PHE A 239 -18.12 16.06 8.62
CA PHE A 239 -18.10 16.81 7.35
C PHE A 239 -19.27 16.47 6.38
N GLY A 240 -20.39 15.95 6.90
CA GLY A 240 -21.50 15.46 6.07
C GLY A 240 -21.25 14.08 5.47
N GLY A 241 -20.45 13.28 6.13
CA GLY A 241 -19.98 11.95 5.75
C GLY A 241 -18.63 12.00 5.03
N ALA A 242 -17.64 11.26 5.58
CA ALA A 242 -16.29 11.25 5.02
C ALA A 242 -15.56 9.91 5.22
N ILE A 243 -14.61 9.63 4.29
CA ILE A 243 -13.64 8.53 4.36
C ILE A 243 -12.30 9.09 4.85
N LYS A 244 -11.67 8.44 5.81
CA LYS A 244 -10.30 8.75 6.24
C LYS A 244 -9.30 7.92 5.45
N ILE A 245 -8.26 8.56 4.96
CA ILE A 245 -7.20 7.90 4.18
C ILE A 245 -5.82 8.06 4.84
N VAL A 246 -4.94 7.09 4.56
CA VAL A 246 -3.48 7.17 4.78
C VAL A 246 -2.82 7.36 3.43
N ASN A 247 -1.94 8.36 3.34
CA ASN A 247 -1.14 8.66 2.16
C ASN A 247 0.32 8.23 2.37
N SER A 248 1.06 8.11 1.28
CA SER A 248 2.47 7.72 1.25
C SER A 248 3.42 8.91 0.98
N TRP A 249 3.05 10.13 1.36
CA TRP A 249 3.88 11.34 1.14
C TRP A 249 4.55 11.90 2.40
N GLY A 250 4.62 11.08 3.45
CA GLY A 250 5.21 11.45 4.73
C GLY A 250 4.26 12.25 5.62
N ASP A 251 4.73 12.59 6.81
CA ASP A 251 3.91 13.18 7.86
C ASP A 251 3.60 14.68 7.64
N ASP A 252 4.35 15.34 6.75
CA ASP A 252 4.11 16.76 6.40
C ASP A 252 2.93 16.97 5.46
N TRP A 253 2.36 15.92 4.89
CA TRP A 253 1.15 15.97 4.08
C TRP A 253 -0.09 15.74 4.95
N GLY A 254 -1.14 16.56 4.72
CA GLY A 254 -2.40 16.43 5.47
C GLY A 254 -2.21 16.63 6.97
N ASN A 255 -2.88 15.82 7.77
CA ASN A 255 -2.67 15.71 9.21
C ASN A 255 -1.86 14.44 9.50
N ARG A 256 -0.53 14.58 9.63
CA ARG A 256 0.40 13.48 9.87
C ARG A 256 0.23 12.34 8.85
N GLY A 257 0.25 12.68 7.55
CA GLY A 257 0.13 11.72 6.46
C GLY A 257 -1.27 11.17 6.25
N MET A 258 -2.30 11.73 6.87
CA MET A 258 -3.70 11.32 6.77
C MET A 258 -4.61 12.49 6.42
N ALA A 259 -5.76 12.18 5.82
CA ALA A 259 -6.79 13.17 5.55
C ALA A 259 -8.18 12.52 5.48
N TRP A 260 -9.22 13.34 5.63
CA TRP A 260 -10.58 13.00 5.32
C TRP A 260 -10.94 13.47 3.92
N ILE A 261 -11.76 12.68 3.22
CA ILE A 261 -12.36 13.02 1.92
C ILE A 261 -13.86 12.83 2.06
N ARG A 262 -14.63 13.88 1.77
CA ARG A 262 -16.10 13.81 1.92
C ARG A 262 -16.71 12.83 0.92
N TYR A 263 -17.80 12.17 1.29
CA TYR A 263 -18.55 11.26 0.41
C TYR A 263 -19.00 11.93 -0.88
N ARG A 264 -19.33 13.22 -0.84
CA ARG A 264 -19.77 13.97 -2.04
C ARG A 264 -18.64 14.22 -3.05
N ASP A 265 -17.38 14.27 -2.58
CA ASP A 265 -16.21 14.58 -3.40
C ASP A 265 -15.53 13.32 -3.94
N LEU A 266 -15.44 12.27 -3.11
CA LEU A 266 -14.68 11.06 -3.45
C LEU A 266 -15.13 10.38 -4.75
N PRO A 267 -16.42 10.15 -5.03
CA PRO A 267 -16.83 9.40 -6.23
C PRO A 267 -16.38 10.03 -7.55
N TYR A 268 -16.29 11.36 -7.59
CA TYR A 268 -15.81 12.05 -8.78
C TYR A 268 -14.33 11.75 -9.07
N TRP A 269 -13.50 11.69 -8.04
CA TRP A 269 -12.05 11.50 -8.18
C TRP A 269 -11.63 10.03 -8.18
N LEU A 270 -12.47 9.13 -7.72
CA LEU A 270 -12.21 7.71 -7.60
C LEU A 270 -12.25 7.01 -8.97
N ASP A 271 -11.21 6.26 -9.31
CA ASP A 271 -11.18 5.37 -10.45
C ASP A 271 -11.48 3.93 -10.03
N ALA A 272 -10.92 3.48 -8.89
CA ALA A 272 -11.15 2.16 -8.33
C ALA A 272 -10.87 2.12 -6.83
N GLY A 273 -11.60 1.29 -6.11
CA GLY A 273 -11.21 0.75 -4.81
C GLY A 273 -10.81 -0.71 -4.96
N VAL A 274 -9.70 -1.12 -4.36
CA VAL A 274 -9.19 -2.49 -4.36
C VAL A 274 -9.13 -3.00 -2.92
N ILE A 275 -9.69 -4.18 -2.70
CA ILE A 275 -9.83 -4.81 -1.40
C ILE A 275 -9.09 -6.14 -1.44
N LEU A 276 -8.20 -6.34 -0.48
CA LEU A 276 -7.46 -7.58 -0.29
C LEU A 276 -8.20 -8.41 0.76
N GLU A 277 -8.76 -9.56 0.37
CA GLU A 277 -9.38 -10.46 1.32
C GLU A 277 -8.32 -11.40 1.93
N PRO A 278 -8.17 -11.46 3.26
CA PRO A 278 -7.23 -12.38 3.90
C PRO A 278 -7.67 -13.84 3.77
N ILE A 279 -6.72 -14.77 3.89
CA ILE A 279 -7.04 -16.21 3.93
C ILE A 279 -7.78 -16.50 5.23
N GLN A 280 -9.00 -17.01 5.14
CA GLN A 280 -9.96 -17.17 6.25
C GLN A 280 -9.53 -18.04 7.43
N THR A 281 -8.45 -18.80 7.34
CA THR A 281 -7.97 -19.65 8.44
C THR A 281 -7.66 -18.90 9.74
N ARG A 282 -7.58 -17.56 9.68
CA ARG A 282 -7.37 -16.69 10.86
C ARG A 282 -8.54 -15.76 11.17
N TYR A 283 -9.52 -15.65 10.27
CA TYR A 283 -10.60 -14.66 10.39
C TYR A 283 -11.86 -15.18 11.09
N ASN A 284 -12.05 -16.51 11.18
CA ASN A 284 -13.21 -17.13 11.82
C ASN A 284 -13.06 -17.28 13.34
N LYS A 285 -12.56 -16.24 14.04
CA LYS A 285 -12.66 -16.16 15.50
C LYS A 285 -13.73 -15.17 15.90
N GLU A 286 -14.92 -15.36 15.38
CA GLU A 286 -16.12 -14.80 15.97
C GLU A 286 -16.69 -15.78 16.98
N MET A 287 -16.77 -15.22 18.20
CA MET A 287 -17.71 -15.64 19.25
C MET A 287 -17.70 -17.10 19.65
N GLY A 288 -16.92 -17.38 20.66
CA GLY A 288 -17.12 -18.54 21.53
C GLY A 288 -16.13 -19.67 21.30
N ASP A 289 -15.21 -19.81 22.24
CA ASP A 289 -14.54 -21.04 22.66
C ASP A 289 -14.10 -22.03 21.58
N LEU A 290 -12.94 -21.78 20.99
CA LEU A 290 -12.15 -22.88 20.45
C LEU A 290 -10.69 -22.76 20.91
N LYS A 291 -10.32 -23.75 21.73
CA LYS A 291 -8.95 -23.99 22.17
C LYS A 291 -8.03 -24.15 20.96
N VAL A 292 -7.02 -23.29 20.87
CA VAL A 292 -5.93 -23.43 19.91
C VAL A 292 -5.10 -24.64 20.34
N ASN A 293 -5.26 -25.76 19.66
CA ASN A 293 -4.29 -26.83 19.66
C ASN A 293 -3.98 -27.18 18.21
N GLU A 294 -2.69 -27.18 17.92
CA GLU A 294 -1.93 -27.68 16.79
C GLU A 294 -1.70 -26.76 15.56
N PRO A 295 -0.45 -26.70 15.11
CA PRO A 295 -0.10 -26.05 13.85
C PRO A 295 -0.59 -26.90 12.67
N LEU A 296 -1.43 -26.33 11.81
CA LEU A 296 -1.84 -26.96 10.57
C LEU A 296 -0.62 -27.21 9.67
N GLN A 297 -0.26 -28.46 9.54
CA GLN A 297 0.53 -28.93 8.40
C GLN A 297 -0.37 -28.89 7.16
N THR A 298 -0.34 -27.80 6.41
CA THR A 298 -0.90 -27.78 5.08
C THR A 298 0.10 -28.35 4.12
N GLU A 299 -0.13 -29.57 3.65
CA GLU A 299 0.53 -30.09 2.44
C GLU A 299 0.14 -29.23 1.25
N LEU A 300 0.94 -28.19 0.98
CA LEU A 300 0.86 -27.45 -0.26
C LEU A 300 1.55 -28.27 -1.36
N LYS A 301 0.77 -28.86 -2.26
CA LYS A 301 1.32 -29.41 -3.50
C LYS A 301 1.97 -28.25 -4.28
N PRO A 302 3.28 -28.27 -4.53
CA PRO A 302 3.94 -27.22 -5.29
C PRO A 302 3.46 -27.26 -6.74
N SER A 303 2.96 -26.14 -7.25
CA SER A 303 2.86 -25.95 -8.69
C SER A 303 4.27 -26.02 -9.27
N LYS A 304 4.41 -26.73 -10.40
CA LYS A 304 5.66 -27.11 -11.03
C LYS A 304 6.62 -25.93 -11.29
N PHE A 305 7.37 -25.53 -10.26
CA PHE A 305 8.61 -24.79 -10.40
C PHE A 305 9.75 -25.71 -9.97
N ASN A 306 10.55 -26.12 -10.94
CA ASN A 306 11.65 -27.04 -10.76
C ASN A 306 12.85 -26.29 -10.14
N ILE A 307 12.83 -26.11 -8.81
CA ILE A 307 13.98 -25.55 -8.08
C ILE A 307 14.76 -26.76 -7.53
N LYS A 308 15.76 -27.19 -8.27
CA LYS A 308 16.77 -28.08 -7.74
C LYS A 308 17.72 -27.27 -6.85
N HIS A 309 17.84 -27.75 -5.60
CA HIS A 309 18.79 -27.35 -4.54
C HIS A 309 18.49 -26.06 -3.76
N PHE A 310 17.70 -26.20 -2.70
CA PHE A 310 17.82 -25.30 -1.54
C PHE A 310 17.97 -26.12 -0.26
N ASN A 311 19.03 -25.78 0.48
CA ASN A 311 19.42 -26.42 1.73
C ASN A 311 18.54 -25.89 2.88
N THR A 312 17.69 -26.74 3.45
CA THR A 312 16.70 -26.42 4.48
C THR A 312 17.31 -26.50 5.88
N ASN A 313 18.15 -25.54 6.25
CA ASN A 313 18.60 -25.37 7.64
C ASN A 313 18.59 -23.91 8.05
N PHE A 314 17.39 -23.31 8.21
CA PHE A 314 17.25 -22.02 8.87
C PHE A 314 16.51 -22.20 10.19
N LYS A 315 17.26 -22.21 11.29
CA LYS A 315 16.73 -21.98 12.64
C LYS A 315 16.57 -20.47 12.82
N PHE A 316 15.36 -20.01 13.11
CA PHE A 316 15.07 -18.64 13.49
C PHE A 316 15.83 -18.28 14.78
N ASP A 317 16.77 -17.35 14.70
CA ASP A 317 17.45 -16.79 15.84
C ASP A 317 16.80 -15.46 16.26
N ASN A 318 15.86 -15.56 17.19
CA ASN A 318 15.15 -14.40 17.75
C ASN A 318 16.08 -13.38 18.43
N LYS A 319 17.32 -13.76 18.82
CA LYS A 319 18.29 -12.83 19.41
C LYS A 319 18.92 -11.90 18.37
N LYS A 320 19.16 -12.38 17.15
CA LYS A 320 19.67 -11.52 16.06
C LYS A 320 18.63 -10.51 15.59
N LEU A 321 17.36 -10.88 15.61
CA LEU A 321 16.26 -9.98 15.29
C LEU A 321 16.24 -8.79 16.27
N LEU A 322 16.29 -9.05 17.56
CA LEU A 322 16.31 -8.02 18.63
C LEU A 322 17.57 -7.14 18.59
N GLN A 323 18.72 -7.68 18.21
CA GLN A 323 19.94 -6.88 18.05
C GLN A 323 19.90 -5.96 16.83
N SER A 324 19.37 -6.41 15.71
CA SER A 324 19.10 -5.54 14.55
C SER A 324 18.15 -4.41 14.90
N PHE A 325 17.18 -4.67 15.79
CA PHE A 325 16.21 -3.69 16.28
C PHE A 325 16.83 -2.58 17.11
N ASN A 326 17.68 -2.92 18.08
CA ASN A 326 18.33 -1.93 18.95
C ASN A 326 19.29 -1.02 18.17
N ASN A 327 19.82 -1.49 17.03
CA ASN A 327 20.63 -0.68 16.13
C ASN A 327 19.80 0.16 15.14
N PHE A 328 18.50 -0.13 15.00
CA PHE A 328 17.59 0.58 14.11
C PHE A 328 16.95 1.82 14.77
N PHE A 329 16.93 1.86 16.10
CA PHE A 329 16.35 2.95 16.91
C PHE A 329 17.40 3.80 17.63
N ARG A 330 18.69 3.60 17.38
CA ARG A 330 19.79 4.51 17.72
C ARG A 330 20.25 5.25 16.48
#